data_ea0878056df02976f111e4688afa58f9
#
_entry.id   ea0878056df02976f111e4688afa58f9
#
_cell.length_a   1.000
_cell.length_b   1.000
_cell.length_c   1.000
_cell.angle_alpha   90.00
_cell.angle_beta   90.00
_cell.angle_gamma   90.00
#
_symmetry.space_group_name_H-M   'P 1'
#
loop_
_entity.id
_entity.type
_entity.pdbx_description
1 polymer ?
#
loop_
_entity_poly.entity_id
_entity_poly.type
_entity_poly.pdbx_seq_one_letter_code
_entity_poly.pdbx_strand_id
1 'polypeptide(L)'
;MQTIAVSRDDNIYEAFADVAQTPDGTLVCTYRESMCHSSRPWSKVIVRRSFDRGLTWGPRQVVIERTREQSEAGEGRLNCSRITACADGSLLLIVDLLRRETFAEYLEPEMCMNLLFRSHDGGATWEGPEQTGITEGIVPSIKELSDGRLIVGVTEQWPGTRGEEDFVEEQTAYVSDDKGKTWGGPFKIPNPAEPTMNGAPWRLNEGDFVELDDGALVCYIREDGERICGWKSLSHDGGRTWSVPVRTPMMQCLGRPSAGRLRSGEIAVTYRIACGLSTSLGLYVETPTEALKGLAGAIASEAREDYRAAAEARFAVLDNDRSVSPDSGYSGWVQLDDGDLYVVNYVTDDAPRAQIRGYKVGREDWYLYPEGAIDYNPPFEPAGKYYEAGQEMAREQQAWVDAQDWSRRVPTQK
;
A
#
# COMPACT_ATOMS: atom_id res chain seq x y z
N MET A 1 19.75 -5.94 -4.70
CA MET A 1 18.37 -6.33 -5.10
C MET A 1 18.39 -7.21 -6.33
N GLN A 2 17.54 -8.25 -6.39
CA GLN A 2 17.38 -9.16 -7.54
C GLN A 2 15.93 -9.12 -8.03
N THR A 3 15.73 -8.99 -9.34
CA THR A 3 14.40 -9.00 -9.98
C THR A 3 14.10 -10.37 -10.58
N ILE A 4 12.90 -10.88 -10.41
CA ILE A 4 12.46 -12.23 -10.77
C ILE A 4 11.11 -12.13 -11.48
N ALA A 5 10.91 -12.88 -12.55
CA ALA A 5 9.59 -13.00 -13.17
C ALA A 5 8.74 -14.00 -12.36
N VAL A 6 7.69 -13.50 -11.70
CA VAL A 6 6.70 -14.33 -11.01
C VAL A 6 5.68 -14.86 -12.01
N SER A 7 5.15 -13.99 -12.86
CA SER A 7 4.26 -14.34 -13.97
C SER A 7 4.41 -13.31 -15.09
N ARG A 8 4.38 -13.80 -16.34
CA ARG A 8 4.33 -12.96 -17.54
C ARG A 8 3.61 -13.69 -18.65
N ASP A 9 2.57 -13.07 -19.16
CA ASP A 9 1.91 -13.46 -20.39
C ASP A 9 1.62 -12.18 -21.19
N ASP A 10 2.30 -12.00 -22.33
CA ASP A 10 2.21 -10.79 -23.14
C ASP A 10 0.80 -10.54 -23.72
N ASN A 11 -0.12 -11.50 -23.62
CA ASN A 11 -1.52 -11.38 -24.05
C ASN A 11 -2.51 -11.13 -22.91
N ILE A 12 -2.08 -11.28 -21.66
CA ILE A 12 -2.92 -11.18 -20.47
C ILE A 12 -2.44 -10.01 -19.61
N TYR A 13 -3.38 -9.21 -19.12
CA TYR A 13 -3.09 -8.20 -18.12
C TYR A 13 -3.09 -8.86 -16.73
N GLU A 14 -1.93 -8.93 -16.10
CA GLU A 14 -1.71 -9.49 -14.77
C GLU A 14 -1.44 -8.36 -13.77
N ALA A 15 -2.25 -8.24 -12.71
CA ALA A 15 -2.15 -7.09 -11.81
C ALA A 15 -2.60 -7.39 -10.37
N PHE A 16 -2.30 -6.43 -9.48
CA PHE A 16 -2.73 -6.40 -8.09
C PHE A 16 -2.21 -7.58 -7.28
N ALA A 17 -0.88 -7.77 -7.37
CA ALA A 17 -0.21 -8.87 -6.70
C ALA A 17 -0.14 -8.70 -5.17
N ASP A 18 -0.20 -9.83 -4.48
CA ASP A 18 0.12 -9.95 -3.07
C ASP A 18 0.80 -11.28 -2.78
N VAL A 19 1.52 -11.40 -1.66
CA VAL A 19 2.26 -12.60 -1.29
C VAL A 19 2.18 -12.88 0.20
N ALA A 20 2.02 -14.16 0.54
CA ALA A 20 2.14 -14.67 1.89
C ALA A 20 3.21 -15.77 1.97
N GLN A 21 3.77 -15.98 3.15
CA GLN A 21 4.68 -17.08 3.42
C GLN A 21 4.04 -18.04 4.43
N THR A 22 4.01 -19.31 4.08
CA THR A 22 3.58 -20.38 4.97
C THR A 22 4.66 -20.74 6.00
N PRO A 23 4.33 -21.43 7.10
CA PRO A 23 5.30 -21.83 8.11
C PRO A 23 6.46 -22.70 7.61
N ASP A 24 6.26 -23.45 6.53
CA ASP A 24 7.31 -24.26 5.89
C ASP A 24 8.19 -23.45 4.91
N GLY A 25 7.97 -22.15 4.80
CA GLY A 25 8.74 -21.26 3.93
C GLY A 25 8.23 -21.15 2.49
N THR A 26 7.17 -21.86 2.13
CA THR A 26 6.53 -21.75 0.80
C THR A 26 5.99 -20.33 0.61
N LEU A 27 6.33 -19.67 -0.50
CA LEU A 27 5.71 -18.42 -0.88
C LEU A 27 4.48 -18.67 -1.75
N VAL A 28 3.40 -17.98 -1.45
CA VAL A 28 2.13 -18.05 -2.18
C VAL A 28 1.77 -16.67 -2.67
N CYS A 29 1.86 -16.46 -3.99
CA CYS A 29 1.52 -15.19 -4.62
C CYS A 29 0.14 -15.27 -5.23
N THR A 30 -0.71 -14.27 -4.98
CA THR A 30 -1.99 -14.09 -5.64
C THR A 30 -1.97 -12.87 -6.54
N TYR A 31 -2.73 -12.88 -7.64
CA TYR A 31 -2.91 -11.74 -8.53
C TYR A 31 -4.17 -11.94 -9.40
N ARG A 32 -4.60 -10.84 -10.04
CA ARG A 32 -5.70 -10.87 -10.99
C ARG A 32 -5.19 -10.99 -12.43
N GLU A 33 -5.90 -11.79 -13.22
CA GLU A 33 -5.82 -11.79 -14.68
C GLU A 33 -7.08 -11.20 -15.30
N SER A 34 -6.93 -10.38 -16.32
CA SER A 34 -8.02 -9.77 -17.07
C SER A 34 -7.54 -9.27 -18.44
N MET A 35 -8.40 -8.58 -19.18
CA MET A 35 -8.02 -7.98 -20.46
C MET A 35 -7.16 -6.72 -20.28
N CYS A 36 -7.49 -5.87 -19.31
CA CYS A 36 -6.72 -4.68 -18.97
C CYS A 36 -7.07 -4.19 -17.55
N HIS A 37 -6.54 -3.04 -17.13
CA HIS A 37 -6.76 -2.48 -15.80
C HIS A 37 -8.26 -2.28 -15.50
N SER A 38 -8.96 -1.56 -16.33
CA SER A 38 -10.35 -1.15 -16.11
C SER A 38 -11.37 -2.04 -16.81
N SER A 39 -11.11 -2.44 -18.06
CA SER A 39 -12.03 -3.31 -18.80
C SER A 39 -11.80 -4.77 -18.45
N ARG A 40 -12.78 -5.38 -17.83
CA ARG A 40 -12.72 -6.74 -17.27
C ARG A 40 -13.89 -7.59 -17.78
N PRO A 41 -14.02 -7.77 -19.11
CA PRO A 41 -15.09 -8.63 -19.67
C PRO A 41 -15.00 -10.06 -19.13
N TRP A 42 -13.83 -10.47 -18.69
CA TRP A 42 -13.55 -11.68 -17.90
C TRP A 42 -12.48 -11.34 -16.87
N SER A 43 -12.44 -12.08 -15.78
CA SER A 43 -11.41 -11.92 -14.74
C SER A 43 -11.18 -13.22 -13.99
N LYS A 44 -9.93 -13.42 -13.54
CA LYS A 44 -9.53 -14.58 -12.74
C LYS A 44 -8.66 -14.13 -11.58
N VAL A 45 -8.82 -14.78 -10.44
CA VAL A 45 -7.85 -14.73 -9.35
C VAL A 45 -6.96 -15.96 -9.46
N ILE A 46 -5.68 -15.70 -9.55
CA ILE A 46 -4.63 -16.70 -9.73
C ILE A 46 -3.81 -16.81 -8.46
N VAL A 47 -3.36 -18.03 -8.19
CA VAL A 47 -2.34 -18.32 -7.19
C VAL A 47 -1.19 -19.05 -7.85
N ARG A 48 0.04 -18.69 -7.46
CA ARG A 48 1.26 -19.43 -7.78
C ARG A 48 2.05 -19.66 -6.50
N ARG A 49 2.79 -20.76 -6.44
CA ARG A 49 3.60 -21.14 -5.29
C ARG A 49 5.07 -21.23 -5.68
N SER A 50 5.93 -20.83 -4.76
CA SER A 50 7.39 -20.97 -4.86
C SER A 50 7.92 -21.74 -3.64
N PHE A 51 8.77 -22.72 -3.90
CA PHE A 51 9.39 -23.58 -2.88
C PHE A 51 10.88 -23.29 -2.70
N ASP A 52 11.39 -22.27 -3.37
CA ASP A 52 12.80 -21.88 -3.42
C ASP A 52 12.99 -20.40 -3.11
N ARG A 53 12.16 -19.88 -2.20
CA ARG A 53 12.24 -18.49 -1.72
C ARG A 53 11.99 -17.45 -2.82
N GLY A 54 11.12 -17.78 -3.77
CA GLY A 54 10.70 -16.89 -4.84
C GLY A 54 11.61 -16.86 -6.05
N LEU A 55 12.63 -17.73 -6.13
CA LEU A 55 13.53 -17.80 -7.30
C LEU A 55 12.82 -18.39 -8.52
N THR A 56 11.97 -19.39 -8.31
CA THR A 56 11.10 -19.95 -9.36
C THR A 56 9.67 -20.10 -8.85
N TRP A 57 8.72 -20.06 -9.79
CA TRP A 57 7.30 -20.11 -9.50
C TRP A 57 6.62 -21.26 -10.24
N GLY A 58 5.85 -22.05 -9.50
CA GLY A 58 5.08 -23.17 -10.03
C GLY A 58 3.96 -22.75 -11.00
N PRO A 59 3.16 -23.70 -11.46
CA PRO A 59 2.09 -23.44 -12.43
C PRO A 59 1.02 -22.49 -11.86
N ARG A 60 0.33 -21.80 -12.77
CA ARG A 60 -0.83 -20.97 -12.46
C ARG A 60 -1.99 -21.85 -12.00
N GLN A 61 -2.61 -21.49 -10.89
CA GLN A 61 -3.81 -22.12 -10.36
C GLN A 61 -4.91 -21.07 -10.28
N VAL A 62 -6.06 -21.35 -10.90
CA VAL A 62 -7.24 -20.51 -10.83
C VAL A 62 -7.97 -20.81 -9.52
N VAL A 63 -8.13 -19.80 -8.65
CA VAL A 63 -8.94 -19.93 -7.42
C VAL A 63 -10.41 -19.67 -7.74
N ILE A 64 -10.68 -18.61 -8.48
CA ILE A 64 -12.03 -18.24 -8.95
C ILE A 64 -11.90 -17.52 -10.29
N GLU A 65 -12.91 -17.68 -11.15
CA GLU A 65 -13.04 -16.93 -12.39
C GLU A 65 -14.45 -16.36 -12.57
N ARG A 66 -14.51 -15.31 -13.37
CA ARG A 66 -15.74 -14.80 -13.99
C ARG A 66 -15.52 -14.79 -15.50
N THR A 67 -16.33 -15.57 -16.19
CA THR A 67 -16.32 -15.62 -17.67
C THR A 67 -16.94 -14.36 -18.24
N ARG A 68 -16.80 -14.18 -19.56
CA ARG A 68 -17.45 -13.08 -20.26
C ARG A 68 -18.97 -13.15 -20.12
N GLU A 69 -19.55 -14.34 -20.30
CA GLU A 69 -20.98 -14.56 -20.20
C GLU A 69 -21.52 -14.23 -18.80
N GLN A 70 -20.81 -14.61 -17.75
CA GLN A 70 -21.17 -14.29 -16.38
C GLN A 70 -21.07 -12.77 -16.12
N SER A 71 -20.03 -12.12 -16.61
CA SER A 71 -19.85 -10.69 -16.47
C SER A 71 -20.94 -9.89 -17.19
N GLU A 72 -21.30 -10.32 -18.42
CA GLU A 72 -22.37 -9.72 -19.21
C GLU A 72 -23.76 -10.01 -18.60
N ALA A 73 -23.93 -11.12 -17.88
CA ALA A 73 -25.15 -11.42 -17.12
C ALA A 73 -25.27 -10.64 -15.79
N GLY A 74 -24.27 -9.80 -15.46
CA GLY A 74 -24.29 -8.99 -14.23
C GLY A 74 -23.85 -9.76 -12.97
N GLU A 75 -23.23 -10.94 -13.12
CA GLU A 75 -22.71 -11.72 -11.98
C GLU A 75 -21.44 -11.10 -11.36
N GLY A 76 -20.87 -10.08 -12.01
CA GLY A 76 -19.76 -9.29 -11.50
C GLY A 76 -18.41 -9.62 -12.09
N ARG A 77 -17.40 -8.87 -11.68
CA ARG A 77 -16.00 -8.94 -12.10
C ARG A 77 -15.10 -8.94 -10.89
N LEU A 78 -14.13 -9.83 -10.86
CA LEU A 78 -13.13 -9.88 -9.80
C LEU A 78 -12.16 -8.70 -9.97
N ASN A 79 -11.80 -8.07 -8.84
CA ASN A 79 -10.95 -6.89 -8.87
C ASN A 79 -9.62 -7.13 -8.15
N CYS A 80 -9.47 -6.81 -6.89
CA CYS A 80 -8.21 -6.90 -6.16
C CYS A 80 -8.22 -8.06 -5.17
N SER A 81 -7.24 -8.95 -5.27
CA SER A 81 -7.04 -10.01 -4.27
C SER A 81 -5.96 -9.64 -3.27
N ARG A 82 -6.14 -10.11 -2.02
CA ARG A 82 -5.13 -10.07 -0.96
C ARG A 82 -5.05 -11.40 -0.27
N ILE A 83 -3.85 -11.72 0.20
CA ILE A 83 -3.56 -12.97 0.90
C ILE A 83 -2.85 -12.70 2.21
N THR A 84 -3.22 -13.42 3.27
CA THR A 84 -2.51 -13.42 4.54
C THR A 84 -2.31 -14.84 5.05
N ALA A 85 -1.16 -15.06 5.69
CA ALA A 85 -0.90 -16.29 6.43
C ALA A 85 -1.35 -16.11 7.88
N CYS A 86 -2.13 -17.06 8.39
CA CYS A 86 -2.57 -17.08 9.76
C CYS A 86 -1.60 -17.84 10.67
N ALA A 87 -1.65 -17.56 11.96
CA ALA A 87 -0.80 -18.19 12.97
C ALA A 87 -0.98 -19.71 13.05
N ASP A 88 -2.16 -20.23 12.67
CA ASP A 88 -2.44 -21.67 12.60
C ASP A 88 -1.89 -22.35 11.32
N GLY A 89 -1.21 -21.60 10.46
CA GLY A 89 -0.64 -22.07 9.19
C GLY A 89 -1.63 -22.05 8.03
N SER A 90 -2.88 -21.69 8.25
CA SER A 90 -3.85 -21.50 7.15
C SER A 90 -3.56 -20.21 6.38
N LEU A 91 -4.04 -20.16 5.14
CA LEU A 91 -4.02 -18.96 4.32
C LEU A 91 -5.45 -18.45 4.13
N LEU A 92 -5.61 -17.15 4.20
CA LEU A 92 -6.83 -16.46 3.83
C LEU A 92 -6.58 -15.62 2.57
N LEU A 93 -7.48 -15.72 1.60
CA LEU A 93 -7.49 -14.91 0.40
C LEU A 93 -8.83 -14.19 0.31
N ILE A 94 -8.79 -12.86 0.26
CA ILE A 94 -9.98 -12.02 0.07
C ILE A 94 -9.92 -11.35 -1.30
N VAL A 95 -11.08 -11.21 -1.95
CA VAL A 95 -11.20 -10.51 -3.24
C VAL A 95 -12.53 -9.81 -3.33
N ASP A 96 -12.52 -8.59 -3.84
CA ASP A 96 -13.75 -7.86 -4.16
C ASP A 96 -14.30 -8.27 -5.53
N LEU A 97 -15.60 -8.48 -5.58
CA LEU A 97 -16.41 -8.79 -6.75
C LEU A 97 -17.30 -7.58 -7.05
N LEU A 98 -17.09 -6.94 -8.18
CA LEU A 98 -17.79 -5.74 -8.60
C LEU A 98 -18.86 -6.10 -9.64
N ARG A 99 -20.13 -5.79 -9.37
CA ARG A 99 -21.23 -6.14 -10.27
C ARG A 99 -21.48 -5.14 -11.40
N ARG A 100 -20.89 -3.93 -11.32
CA ARG A 100 -21.07 -2.87 -12.33
C ARG A 100 -19.75 -2.30 -12.86
N GLU A 101 -19.78 -1.58 -13.97
CA GLU A 101 -18.60 -1.12 -14.70
C GLU A 101 -18.17 0.31 -14.37
N THR A 102 -19.09 1.17 -13.94
CA THR A 102 -18.82 2.59 -13.74
C THR A 102 -18.79 2.95 -12.25
N PHE A 103 -17.99 3.96 -11.89
CA PHE A 103 -17.90 4.45 -10.51
C PHE A 103 -19.25 4.92 -9.96
N ALA A 104 -20.09 5.55 -10.78
CA ALA A 104 -21.42 6.00 -10.38
C ALA A 104 -22.35 4.85 -9.95
N GLU A 105 -22.07 3.63 -10.40
CA GLU A 105 -22.85 2.43 -10.10
C GLU A 105 -22.38 1.70 -8.86
N TYR A 106 -21.19 2.02 -8.29
CA TYR A 106 -20.70 1.44 -7.04
C TYR A 106 -21.44 1.93 -5.78
N LEU A 107 -22.30 2.92 -5.94
CA LEU A 107 -22.97 3.61 -4.85
C LEU A 107 -24.26 2.92 -4.41
N GLU A 108 -24.65 1.85 -5.09
CA GLU A 108 -25.83 1.09 -4.68
C GLU A 108 -25.43 -0.11 -3.85
N PRO A 109 -26.13 -0.38 -2.74
CA PRO A 109 -25.93 -1.58 -1.92
C PRO A 109 -25.90 -2.84 -2.79
N GLU A 110 -25.07 -3.82 -2.42
CA GLU A 110 -24.89 -5.09 -3.11
C GLU A 110 -24.13 -5.04 -4.47
N MET A 111 -23.61 -3.87 -4.88
CA MET A 111 -22.83 -3.77 -6.11
C MET A 111 -21.39 -4.24 -5.94
N CYS A 112 -20.90 -4.29 -4.72
CA CYS A 112 -19.62 -4.86 -4.35
C CYS A 112 -19.84 -5.96 -3.30
N MET A 113 -19.11 -7.05 -3.41
CA MET A 113 -19.09 -8.13 -2.44
C MET A 113 -17.65 -8.53 -2.17
N ASN A 114 -17.30 -8.75 -0.91
CA ASN A 114 -15.99 -9.28 -0.55
C ASN A 114 -16.10 -10.79 -0.30
N LEU A 115 -15.39 -11.55 -1.10
CA LEU A 115 -15.37 -13.02 -1.09
C LEU A 115 -14.12 -13.51 -0.37
N LEU A 116 -14.27 -14.45 0.55
CA LEU A 116 -13.19 -15.04 1.32
C LEU A 116 -12.95 -16.48 0.91
N PHE A 117 -11.70 -16.86 0.76
CA PHE A 117 -11.24 -18.21 0.51
C PHE A 117 -10.24 -18.64 1.58
N ARG A 118 -10.18 -19.95 1.87
CA ARG A 118 -9.26 -20.54 2.82
C ARG A 118 -8.46 -21.65 2.17
N SER A 119 -7.20 -21.77 2.60
CA SER A 119 -6.36 -22.92 2.29
C SER A 119 -5.71 -23.46 3.56
N HIS A 120 -5.73 -24.77 3.73
CA HIS A 120 -5.13 -25.48 4.85
C HIS A 120 -3.92 -26.34 4.44
N ASP A 121 -3.49 -26.24 3.19
CA ASP A 121 -2.45 -27.05 2.56
C ASP A 121 -1.39 -26.23 1.81
N GLY A 122 -1.10 -25.02 2.34
CA GLY A 122 -0.10 -24.13 1.78
C GLY A 122 -0.46 -23.59 0.40
N GLY A 123 -1.74 -23.36 0.14
CA GLY A 123 -2.25 -22.80 -1.12
C GLY A 123 -2.37 -23.83 -2.24
N ALA A 124 -2.31 -25.13 -1.94
CA ALA A 124 -2.50 -26.17 -2.94
C ALA A 124 -3.96 -26.32 -3.35
N THR A 125 -4.88 -26.21 -2.37
CA THR A 125 -6.33 -26.18 -2.61
C THR A 125 -6.97 -25.03 -1.84
N TRP A 126 -8.13 -24.58 -2.32
CA TRP A 126 -8.86 -23.45 -1.76
C TRP A 126 -10.32 -23.79 -1.55
N GLU A 127 -10.80 -23.54 -0.36
CA GLU A 127 -12.22 -23.66 0.02
C GLU A 127 -12.88 -22.28 -0.11
N GLY A 128 -14.13 -22.23 -0.54
CA GLY A 128 -14.88 -20.99 -0.73
C GLY A 128 -15.53 -20.91 -2.12
N PRO A 129 -16.06 -19.72 -2.53
CA PRO A 129 -16.05 -18.47 -1.76
C PRO A 129 -17.03 -18.46 -0.60
N GLU A 130 -16.58 -17.93 0.55
CA GLU A 130 -17.46 -17.51 1.64
C GLU A 130 -17.80 -16.03 1.43
N GLN A 131 -19.09 -15.67 1.54
CA GLN A 131 -19.50 -14.28 1.50
C GLN A 131 -19.27 -13.67 2.89
N THR A 132 -18.48 -12.61 2.96
CA THR A 132 -18.18 -11.94 4.23
C THR A 132 -19.38 -11.13 4.77
N GLY A 133 -20.36 -10.79 3.93
CA GLY A 133 -21.39 -9.81 4.24
C GLY A 133 -20.92 -8.35 4.15
N ILE A 134 -19.67 -8.11 3.78
CA ILE A 134 -19.12 -6.77 3.51
C ILE A 134 -19.43 -6.43 2.06
N THR A 135 -20.45 -5.61 1.83
CA THR A 135 -21.06 -5.39 0.51
C THR A 135 -20.84 -4.00 -0.07
N GLU A 136 -20.21 -3.09 0.67
CA GLU A 136 -20.10 -1.67 0.27
C GLU A 136 -18.67 -1.20 0.02
N GLY A 137 -17.69 -2.07 0.26
CA GLY A 137 -16.29 -1.67 0.21
C GLY A 137 -15.49 -2.38 -0.88
N ILE A 138 -14.67 -1.63 -1.59
CA ILE A 138 -13.77 -2.12 -2.64
C ILE A 138 -12.33 -2.16 -2.15
N VAL A 139 -11.48 -2.87 -2.91
CA VAL A 139 -10.04 -3.00 -2.68
C VAL A 139 -9.73 -3.46 -1.26
N PRO A 140 -10.12 -4.70 -0.90
CA PRO A 140 -9.97 -5.19 0.47
C PRO A 140 -8.51 -5.37 0.88
N SER A 141 -8.24 -5.23 2.18
CA SER A 141 -7.06 -5.78 2.86
C SER A 141 -7.51 -6.74 3.95
N ILE A 142 -6.67 -7.70 4.32
CA ILE A 142 -6.98 -8.64 5.40
C ILE A 142 -5.72 -8.94 6.21
N LYS A 143 -5.84 -8.91 7.54
CA LYS A 143 -4.77 -9.27 8.49
C LYS A 143 -5.33 -10.10 9.62
N GLU A 144 -4.53 -11.02 10.16
CA GLU A 144 -4.75 -11.62 11.47
C GLU A 144 -3.99 -10.82 12.53
N LEU A 145 -4.67 -10.47 13.60
CA LEU A 145 -4.10 -9.78 14.75
C LEU A 145 -3.47 -10.80 15.72
N SER A 146 -2.61 -10.33 16.62
CA SER A 146 -1.88 -11.17 17.56
C SER A 146 -2.78 -12.00 18.49
N ASP A 147 -4.01 -11.54 18.72
CA ASP A 147 -5.02 -12.25 19.52
C ASP A 147 -5.91 -13.22 18.70
N GLY A 148 -5.61 -13.39 17.40
CA GLY A 148 -6.32 -14.30 16.49
C GLY A 148 -7.59 -13.71 15.85
N ARG A 149 -7.92 -12.45 16.14
CA ARG A 149 -8.98 -11.73 15.43
C ARG A 149 -8.51 -11.40 14.01
N LEU A 150 -9.49 -11.24 13.12
CA LEU A 150 -9.21 -10.74 11.78
C LEU A 150 -9.68 -9.30 11.64
N ILE A 151 -8.91 -8.51 10.90
CA ILE A 151 -9.33 -7.18 10.46
C ILE A 151 -9.32 -7.13 8.93
N VAL A 152 -10.40 -6.58 8.36
CA VAL A 152 -10.54 -6.30 6.92
C VAL A 152 -10.69 -4.80 6.74
N GLY A 153 -9.89 -4.23 5.87
CA GLY A 153 -10.07 -2.85 5.40
C GLY A 153 -10.68 -2.83 4.03
N VAL A 154 -11.57 -1.89 3.81
CA VAL A 154 -12.17 -1.60 2.50
C VAL A 154 -12.32 -0.10 2.32
N THR A 155 -12.42 0.34 1.08
CA THR A 155 -12.76 1.71 0.72
C THR A 155 -14.24 1.80 0.43
N GLU A 156 -14.97 2.56 1.21
CA GLU A 156 -16.34 2.95 0.91
C GLU A 156 -16.34 4.21 0.05
N GLN A 157 -17.27 4.27 -0.90
CA GLN A 157 -17.40 5.39 -1.83
C GLN A 157 -18.86 5.83 -1.88
N TRP A 158 -19.09 7.15 -1.94
CA TRP A 158 -20.41 7.74 -2.19
C TRP A 158 -20.31 9.06 -2.97
N PRO A 159 -21.42 9.50 -3.61
CA PRO A 159 -21.43 10.74 -4.35
C PRO A 159 -21.09 11.93 -3.46
N GLY A 160 -20.21 12.79 -3.95
CA GLY A 160 -19.97 14.09 -3.35
C GLY A 160 -21.09 15.10 -3.67
N THR A 161 -20.95 16.29 -3.13
CA THR A 161 -21.97 17.36 -3.26
C THR A 161 -21.80 18.24 -4.47
N ARG A 162 -20.73 18.05 -5.28
CA ARG A 162 -20.33 18.96 -6.38
C ARG A 162 -20.59 18.43 -7.78
N GLY A 163 -21.14 17.25 -7.94
CA GLY A 163 -21.47 16.65 -9.23
C GLY A 163 -21.02 15.19 -9.38
N GLU A 164 -21.25 14.60 -10.57
CA GLU A 164 -21.02 13.17 -10.82
C GLU A 164 -19.54 12.74 -10.75
N GLU A 165 -18.59 13.67 -10.83
CA GLU A 165 -17.16 13.39 -10.71
C GLU A 165 -16.61 13.62 -9.28
N ASP A 166 -17.46 14.04 -8.35
CA ASP A 166 -17.08 14.34 -6.96
C ASP A 166 -17.46 13.17 -6.08
N PHE A 167 -16.46 12.33 -5.75
CA PHE A 167 -16.65 11.20 -4.84
C PHE A 167 -16.04 11.52 -3.48
N VAL A 168 -16.72 11.10 -2.43
CA VAL A 168 -16.13 10.95 -1.11
C VAL A 168 -15.65 9.52 -0.98
N GLU A 169 -14.42 9.35 -0.54
CA GLU A 169 -13.83 8.06 -0.24
C GLU A 169 -13.43 8.03 1.23
N GLU A 170 -13.83 6.97 1.92
CA GLU A 170 -13.45 6.74 3.31
C GLU A 170 -12.85 5.35 3.48
N GLN A 171 -11.80 5.29 4.24
CA GLN A 171 -11.26 4.02 4.71
C GLN A 171 -12.12 3.49 5.85
N THR A 172 -12.52 2.24 5.73
CA THR A 172 -13.37 1.54 6.71
C THR A 172 -12.72 0.24 7.14
N ALA A 173 -12.93 -0.15 8.38
CA ALA A 173 -12.49 -1.41 8.95
C ALA A 173 -13.68 -2.28 9.38
N TYR A 174 -13.51 -3.59 9.24
CA TYR A 174 -14.38 -4.63 9.79
C TYR A 174 -13.53 -5.59 10.60
N VAL A 175 -14.06 -6.03 11.75
CA VAL A 175 -13.33 -6.92 12.66
C VAL A 175 -14.15 -8.19 12.89
N SER A 176 -13.48 -9.33 12.86
CA SER A 176 -14.06 -10.63 13.18
C SER A 176 -13.41 -11.23 14.42
N ASP A 177 -14.21 -11.62 15.38
CA ASP A 177 -13.80 -12.31 16.60
C ASP A 177 -13.91 -13.86 16.45
N ASP A 178 -14.39 -14.36 15.31
CA ASP A 178 -14.70 -15.77 15.05
C ASP A 178 -14.04 -16.33 13.77
N LYS A 179 -12.87 -15.79 13.45
CA LYS A 179 -12.04 -16.17 12.27
C LYS A 179 -12.74 -15.97 10.92
N GLY A 180 -13.50 -14.87 10.81
CA GLY A 180 -14.11 -14.43 9.56
C GLY A 180 -15.47 -15.04 9.27
N LYS A 181 -16.11 -15.71 10.23
CA LYS A 181 -17.48 -16.23 10.06
C LYS A 181 -18.51 -15.11 10.17
N THR A 182 -18.27 -14.16 11.08
CA THR A 182 -19.05 -12.93 11.21
C THR A 182 -18.15 -11.73 11.34
N TRP A 183 -18.65 -10.55 10.93
CA TRP A 183 -17.90 -9.32 10.89
C TRP A 183 -18.67 -8.20 11.59
N GLY A 184 -18.03 -7.56 12.57
CA GLY A 184 -18.49 -6.32 13.18
C GLY A 184 -17.95 -5.13 12.41
N GLY A 185 -18.76 -4.08 12.31
CA GLY A 185 -18.46 -2.86 11.57
C GLY A 185 -19.68 -2.34 10.83
N PRO A 186 -19.54 -1.34 9.95
CA PRO A 186 -18.32 -0.62 9.57
C PRO A 186 -17.74 0.26 10.69
N PHE A 187 -16.43 0.20 10.89
CA PHE A 187 -15.68 1.09 11.77
C PHE A 187 -14.92 2.09 10.91
N LYS A 188 -15.47 3.28 10.77
CA LYS A 188 -14.95 4.31 9.85
C LYS A 188 -13.71 4.98 10.41
N ILE A 189 -12.73 5.21 9.55
CA ILE A 189 -11.61 6.11 9.82
C ILE A 189 -12.06 7.50 9.41
N PRO A 190 -12.17 8.47 10.35
CA PRO A 190 -12.74 9.77 10.05
C PRO A 190 -11.83 10.56 9.10
N ASN A 191 -12.40 11.22 8.10
CA ASN A 191 -11.65 12.19 7.31
C ASN A 191 -11.29 13.44 8.14
N PRO A 192 -10.14 14.11 7.88
CA PRO A 192 -9.84 15.39 8.49
C PRO A 192 -10.95 16.42 8.23
N ALA A 193 -11.27 17.22 9.25
CA ALA A 193 -12.33 18.23 9.14
C ALA A 193 -11.96 19.38 8.18
N GLU A 194 -10.67 19.71 8.08
CA GLU A 194 -10.18 20.71 7.15
C GLU A 194 -10.27 20.17 5.72
N PRO A 195 -10.84 20.90 4.78
CA PRO A 195 -10.88 20.45 3.38
C PRO A 195 -9.48 20.46 2.76
N THR A 196 -9.35 19.82 1.58
CA THR A 196 -8.17 19.93 0.73
C THR A 196 -7.91 21.39 0.30
N MET A 197 -6.73 21.67 -0.24
CA MET A 197 -6.39 23.02 -0.77
C MET A 197 -7.40 23.52 -1.82
N ASN A 198 -8.03 22.61 -2.54
CA ASN A 198 -9.08 22.93 -3.53
C ASN A 198 -10.48 23.03 -2.91
N GLY A 199 -10.59 22.89 -1.58
CA GLY A 199 -11.85 22.89 -0.86
C GLY A 199 -12.72 21.64 -1.10
N ALA A 200 -12.17 20.57 -1.67
CA ALA A 200 -12.82 19.26 -1.80
C ALA A 200 -12.65 18.43 -0.52
N PRO A 201 -13.50 17.43 -0.25
CA PRO A 201 -13.24 16.45 0.80
C PRO A 201 -11.98 15.65 0.51
N TRP A 202 -11.34 15.15 1.55
CA TRP A 202 -10.23 14.21 1.41
C TRP A 202 -10.73 12.89 0.83
N ARG A 203 -9.88 12.25 0.03
CA ARG A 203 -10.12 10.94 -0.56
C ARG A 203 -9.14 9.94 0.03
N LEU A 204 -9.43 9.50 1.27
CA LEU A 204 -8.62 8.54 2.00
C LEU A 204 -9.13 7.13 1.74
N ASN A 205 -8.30 6.31 1.11
CA ASN A 205 -8.71 5.01 0.58
C ASN A 205 -7.61 3.94 0.66
N GLU A 206 -7.93 2.72 0.31
CA GLU A 206 -7.03 1.59 0.07
C GLU A 206 -6.04 1.33 1.22
N GLY A 207 -6.47 1.55 2.47
CA GLY A 207 -5.61 1.39 3.64
C GLY A 207 -5.21 -0.04 3.93
N ASP A 208 -4.03 -0.22 4.53
CA ASP A 208 -3.56 -1.48 5.08
C ASP A 208 -3.11 -1.32 6.54
N PHE A 209 -3.23 -2.38 7.32
CA PHE A 209 -3.07 -2.36 8.77
C PHE A 209 -1.79 -3.04 9.23
N VAL A 210 -1.22 -2.53 10.31
CA VAL A 210 -0.16 -3.19 11.07
C VAL A 210 -0.42 -3.07 12.56
N GLU A 211 -0.19 -4.15 13.30
CA GLU A 211 -0.30 -4.18 14.75
C GLU A 211 1.09 -3.97 15.38
N LEU A 212 1.17 -3.08 16.37
CA LEU A 212 2.37 -2.82 17.16
C LEU A 212 2.41 -3.70 18.41
N ASP A 213 3.57 -3.74 19.12
CA ASP A 213 3.78 -4.59 20.29
C ASP A 213 2.82 -4.31 21.45
N ASP A 214 2.32 -3.09 21.56
CA ASP A 214 1.37 -2.68 22.59
C ASP A 214 -0.10 -2.97 22.19
N GLY A 215 -0.32 -3.60 21.03
CA GLY A 215 -1.65 -3.88 20.47
C GLY A 215 -2.31 -2.71 19.75
N ALA A 216 -1.62 -1.57 19.65
CA ALA A 216 -2.11 -0.48 18.82
C ALA A 216 -2.08 -0.87 17.34
N LEU A 217 -3.10 -0.47 16.59
CA LEU A 217 -3.15 -0.64 15.14
C LEU A 217 -2.82 0.68 14.45
N VAL A 218 -2.01 0.59 13.41
CA VAL A 218 -1.75 1.69 12.48
C VAL A 218 -2.35 1.32 11.13
N CYS A 219 -3.19 2.18 10.58
CA CYS A 219 -3.68 2.08 9.21
C CYS A 219 -2.90 3.07 8.35
N TYR A 220 -2.11 2.58 7.39
CA TYR A 220 -1.49 3.40 6.35
C TYR A 220 -2.45 3.55 5.18
N ILE A 221 -2.67 4.78 4.73
CA ILE A 221 -3.79 5.12 3.86
C ILE A 221 -3.28 5.90 2.65
N ARG A 222 -3.75 5.53 1.47
CA ARG A 222 -3.60 6.30 0.24
C ARG A 222 -4.45 7.54 0.30
N GLU A 223 -3.96 8.65 -0.27
CA GLU A 223 -4.72 9.86 -0.51
C GLU A 223 -4.75 10.17 -2.00
N ASP A 224 -5.93 10.25 -2.60
CA ASP A 224 -6.12 10.36 -4.05
C ASP A 224 -6.61 11.75 -4.51
N GLY A 225 -6.79 12.70 -3.60
CA GLY A 225 -7.20 14.07 -3.89
C GLY A 225 -6.03 14.99 -4.26
N GLU A 226 -5.18 15.29 -3.30
CA GLU A 226 -4.00 16.17 -3.49
C GLU A 226 -2.75 15.41 -3.92
N ARG A 227 -2.64 14.12 -3.56
CA ARG A 227 -1.54 13.23 -3.95
C ARG A 227 -0.16 13.69 -3.49
N ILE A 228 -0.08 14.32 -2.32
CA ILE A 228 1.17 14.87 -1.78
C ILE A 228 1.92 13.82 -0.97
N CYS A 229 1.22 13.12 -0.07
CA CYS A 229 1.80 12.13 0.83
C CYS A 229 0.78 11.05 1.20
N GLY A 230 1.26 9.94 1.76
CA GLY A 230 0.41 8.98 2.45
C GLY A 230 -0.09 9.52 3.79
N TRP A 231 -1.13 8.90 4.31
CA TRP A 231 -1.70 9.22 5.60
C TRP A 231 -1.68 8.01 6.52
N LYS A 232 -1.86 8.21 7.81
CA LYS A 232 -2.04 7.12 8.77
C LYS A 232 -3.02 7.51 9.87
N SER A 233 -3.70 6.51 10.41
CA SER A 233 -4.62 6.60 11.54
C SER A 233 -4.32 5.54 12.56
N LEU A 234 -4.65 5.77 13.83
CA LEU A 234 -4.35 4.90 14.96
C LEU A 234 -5.63 4.39 15.61
N SER A 235 -5.61 3.14 16.03
CA SER A 235 -6.64 2.53 16.89
C SER A 235 -5.99 1.86 18.09
N HIS A 236 -6.57 2.07 19.27
CA HIS A 236 -6.13 1.44 20.54
C HIS A 236 -7.16 0.46 21.11
N ASP A 237 -8.19 0.11 20.33
CA ASP A 237 -9.28 -0.78 20.74
C ASP A 237 -9.51 -1.94 19.74
N GLY A 238 -8.46 -2.27 19.00
CA GLY A 238 -8.47 -3.38 18.05
C GLY A 238 -9.28 -3.08 16.78
N GLY A 239 -9.22 -1.85 16.30
CA GLY A 239 -9.79 -1.44 15.01
C GLY A 239 -11.24 -0.96 15.08
N ARG A 240 -11.80 -0.74 16.29
CA ARG A 240 -13.19 -0.32 16.45
C ARG A 240 -13.38 1.18 16.47
N THR A 241 -12.39 1.92 16.96
CA THR A 241 -12.34 3.40 16.85
C THR A 241 -10.97 3.83 16.32
N TRP A 242 -10.94 4.95 15.61
CA TRP A 242 -9.78 5.43 14.90
C TRP A 242 -9.55 6.92 15.14
N SER A 243 -8.29 7.30 15.25
CA SER A 243 -7.91 8.72 15.31
C SER A 243 -8.18 9.41 13.97
N VAL A 244 -8.32 10.73 14.01
CA VAL A 244 -8.24 11.53 12.78
C VAL A 244 -6.88 11.25 12.11
N PRO A 245 -6.85 10.93 10.82
CA PRO A 245 -5.62 10.63 10.11
C PRO A 245 -4.64 11.81 10.12
N VAL A 246 -3.36 11.47 10.14
CA VAL A 246 -2.26 12.44 10.05
C VAL A 246 -1.39 12.10 8.85
N ARG A 247 -0.72 13.10 8.30
CA ARG A 247 0.21 12.92 7.17
C ARG A 247 1.42 12.10 7.59
N THR A 248 1.96 11.35 6.66
CA THR A 248 3.21 10.60 6.80
C THR A 248 4.30 11.21 5.92
N PRO A 249 5.59 10.87 6.15
CA PRO A 249 6.66 11.20 5.22
C PRO A 249 6.59 10.46 3.88
N MET A 250 5.68 9.50 3.70
CA MET A 250 5.52 8.75 2.45
C MET A 250 5.12 9.69 1.31
N MET A 251 6.10 10.05 0.47
CA MET A 251 5.90 10.99 -0.63
C MET A 251 5.01 10.39 -1.71
N GLN A 252 4.03 11.17 -2.19
CA GLN A 252 3.22 10.86 -3.38
C GLN A 252 2.64 9.43 -3.36
N CYS A 253 2.06 9.03 -2.24
CA CYS A 253 1.42 7.73 -2.09
C CYS A 253 0.15 7.65 -2.94
N LEU A 254 0.29 7.26 -4.20
CA LEU A 254 -0.78 7.09 -5.18
C LEU A 254 -1.16 5.63 -5.42
N GLY A 255 -0.85 4.78 -4.56
CA GLY A 255 -1.21 3.39 -4.73
C GLY A 255 -1.24 2.70 -3.41
N ARG A 256 -2.04 1.69 -3.36
CA ARG A 256 -2.31 0.88 -2.20
C ARG A 256 -1.06 0.59 -1.39
N PRO A 257 -0.93 1.10 -0.16
CA PRO A 257 0.11 0.68 0.75
C PRO A 257 -0.06 -0.81 1.09
N SER A 258 1.07 -1.51 1.28
CA SER A 258 1.13 -2.84 1.85
C SER A 258 2.02 -2.77 3.07
N ALA A 259 1.40 -2.72 4.25
CA ALA A 259 2.05 -2.50 5.51
C ALA A 259 2.29 -3.82 6.26
N GLY A 260 3.40 -3.90 6.97
CA GLY A 260 3.71 -5.03 7.82
C GLY A 260 4.86 -4.71 8.76
N ARG A 261 5.10 -5.61 9.69
CA ARG A 261 6.13 -5.46 10.70
C ARG A 261 7.32 -6.36 10.38
N LEU A 262 8.51 -5.78 10.43
CA LEU A 262 9.77 -6.51 10.35
C LEU A 262 10.07 -7.21 11.68
N ARG A 263 10.87 -8.28 11.65
CA ARG A 263 11.32 -8.97 12.88
C ARG A 263 12.17 -8.07 13.78
N SER A 264 12.76 -7.02 13.23
CA SER A 264 13.45 -5.97 14.01
C SER A 264 12.49 -5.07 14.81
N GLY A 265 11.18 -5.17 14.56
CA GLY A 265 10.15 -4.33 15.13
C GLY A 265 9.79 -3.09 14.29
N GLU A 266 10.60 -2.74 13.31
CA GLU A 266 10.32 -1.65 12.37
C GLU A 266 9.10 -1.97 11.51
N ILE A 267 8.43 -0.93 11.02
CA ILE A 267 7.30 -1.05 10.10
C ILE A 267 7.80 -0.79 8.68
N ALA A 268 7.52 -1.71 7.77
CA ALA A 268 7.79 -1.56 6.36
C ALA A 268 6.48 -1.41 5.57
N VAL A 269 6.46 -0.47 4.62
CA VAL A 269 5.31 -0.21 3.76
C VAL A 269 5.80 -0.14 2.32
N THR A 270 5.36 -1.05 1.47
CA THR A 270 5.54 -0.92 0.03
C THR A 270 4.34 -0.22 -0.57
N TYR A 271 4.56 0.65 -1.56
CA TYR A 271 3.49 1.45 -2.15
C TYR A 271 3.88 2.01 -3.52
N ARG A 272 2.89 2.48 -4.27
CA ARG A 272 3.14 3.22 -5.51
C ARG A 272 3.54 4.65 -5.21
N ILE A 273 4.68 5.05 -5.75
CA ILE A 273 5.07 6.46 -5.88
C ILE A 273 4.69 6.89 -7.30
N ALA A 274 3.90 7.96 -7.44
CA ALA A 274 3.69 8.59 -8.73
C ALA A 274 4.54 9.84 -8.84
N CYS A 275 5.35 9.90 -9.87
CA CYS A 275 6.23 11.03 -10.15
C CYS A 275 6.03 11.48 -11.60
N GLY A 276 5.23 12.52 -11.78
CA GLY A 276 4.91 13.04 -13.12
C GLY A 276 4.16 12.01 -13.97
N LEU A 277 4.77 11.56 -15.07
CA LEU A 277 4.20 10.57 -15.99
C LEU A 277 4.64 9.13 -15.68
N SER A 278 5.44 8.91 -14.63
CA SER A 278 5.96 7.59 -14.26
C SER A 278 5.37 7.12 -12.94
N THR A 279 5.30 5.80 -12.76
CA THR A 279 4.98 5.16 -11.49
C THR A 279 6.15 4.30 -11.03
N SER A 280 6.44 4.32 -9.75
CA SER A 280 7.53 3.56 -9.14
C SER A 280 7.02 2.74 -7.97
N LEU A 281 7.66 1.62 -7.71
CA LEU A 281 7.48 0.86 -6.49
C LEU A 281 8.41 1.42 -5.42
N GLY A 282 7.82 1.95 -4.34
CA GLY A 282 8.54 2.46 -3.18
C GLY A 282 8.53 1.49 -2.02
N LEU A 283 9.54 1.59 -1.18
CA LEU A 283 9.62 1.02 0.16
C LEU A 283 9.85 2.16 1.16
N TYR A 284 8.99 2.25 2.15
CA TYR A 284 9.10 3.14 3.29
C TYR A 284 9.29 2.32 4.55
N VAL A 285 10.20 2.73 5.43
CA VAL A 285 10.45 2.06 6.71
C VAL A 285 10.52 3.08 7.82
N GLU A 286 9.78 2.85 8.90
CA GLU A 286 9.79 3.67 10.11
C GLU A 286 9.85 2.80 11.38
N THR A 287 10.24 3.41 12.50
CA THR A 287 10.22 2.75 13.80
C THR A 287 8.80 2.71 14.38
N PRO A 288 8.49 1.81 15.36
CA PRO A 288 7.20 1.83 16.06
C PRO A 288 6.90 3.17 16.74
N THR A 289 7.91 3.86 17.24
CA THR A 289 7.75 5.19 17.84
C THR A 289 7.29 6.23 16.82
N GLU A 290 7.83 6.19 15.62
CA GLU A 290 7.44 7.06 14.52
C GLU A 290 6.06 6.72 13.97
N ALA A 291 5.73 5.42 13.94
CA ALA A 291 4.41 4.96 13.53
C ALA A 291 3.28 5.56 14.37
N LEU A 292 3.54 5.81 15.66
CA LEU A 292 2.61 6.48 16.59
C LEU A 292 2.58 8.02 16.44
N LYS A 293 3.48 8.60 15.65
CA LYS A 293 3.55 10.05 15.41
C LYS A 293 3.12 10.37 14.00
N GLY A 294 2.52 11.53 13.80
CA GLY A 294 2.21 12.06 12.48
C GLY A 294 3.06 13.27 12.14
N LEU A 295 3.06 13.68 10.89
CA LEU A 295 3.52 15.00 10.47
C LEU A 295 2.47 16.08 10.81
N ALA A 296 1.79 15.96 11.95
CA ALA A 296 0.82 16.94 12.38
C ALA A 296 1.52 18.30 12.51
N GLY A 297 1.23 19.20 11.60
CA GLY A 297 1.77 20.55 11.64
C GLY A 297 3.16 20.75 11.07
N ALA A 298 3.67 19.85 10.21
CA ALA A 298 4.98 20.02 9.54
C ALA A 298 5.14 21.33 8.74
N ILE A 299 4.08 22.09 8.59
CA ILE A 299 4.08 23.45 8.04
C ILE A 299 4.16 24.51 9.15
N ALA A 300 3.85 24.14 10.40
CA ALA A 300 4.01 25.05 11.53
C ALA A 300 5.46 24.95 12.04
N SER A 301 6.16 26.06 12.06
CA SER A 301 7.56 26.22 12.44
C SER A 301 7.95 25.78 13.87
N GLU A 302 7.06 25.16 14.61
CA GLU A 302 7.23 24.76 16.00
C GLU A 302 7.41 23.24 16.20
N ALA A 303 7.17 22.43 15.18
CA ALA A 303 7.20 20.96 15.29
C ALA A 303 8.58 20.37 14.96
N ARG A 304 9.62 20.76 15.72
CA ARG A 304 10.98 20.18 15.59
C ARG A 304 11.02 18.66 15.86
N GLU A 305 10.07 18.13 16.63
CA GLU A 305 9.97 16.70 16.92
C GLU A 305 9.42 15.92 15.73
N ASP A 306 8.50 16.50 14.96
CA ASP A 306 7.92 15.85 13.78
C ASP A 306 8.93 15.79 12.62
N TYR A 307 9.82 16.76 12.50
CA TYR A 307 10.95 16.73 11.57
C TYR A 307 11.94 15.60 11.87
N ARG A 308 12.12 15.25 13.15
CA ARG A 308 12.98 14.11 13.52
C ARG A 308 12.39 12.79 13.09
N ALA A 309 11.10 12.57 13.30
CA ALA A 309 10.43 11.37 12.82
C ALA A 309 10.59 11.20 11.31
N ALA A 310 10.36 12.28 10.54
CA ALA A 310 10.56 12.26 9.09
C ALA A 310 12.02 12.02 8.67
N ALA A 311 12.99 12.49 9.46
CA ALA A 311 14.42 12.31 9.17
C ALA A 311 14.94 10.90 9.47
N GLU A 312 14.27 10.15 10.35
CA GLU A 312 14.63 8.78 10.70
C GLU A 312 13.97 7.76 9.77
N ALA A 313 12.89 8.14 9.08
CA ALA A 313 12.24 7.28 8.09
C ALA A 313 13.17 7.03 6.89
N ARG A 314 13.11 5.81 6.37
CA ARG A 314 13.92 5.38 5.23
C ARG A 314 13.06 5.17 4.01
N PHE A 315 13.61 5.52 2.85
CA PHE A 315 12.96 5.36 1.56
C PHE A 315 13.90 4.64 0.60
N ALA A 316 13.33 3.72 -0.16
CA ALA A 316 13.98 3.13 -1.32
C ALA A 316 13.00 3.08 -2.49
N VAL A 317 13.50 3.30 -3.70
CA VAL A 317 12.76 3.00 -4.93
C VAL A 317 13.22 1.64 -5.40
N LEU A 318 12.30 0.67 -5.45
CA LEU A 318 12.60 -0.71 -5.80
C LEU A 318 12.47 -0.98 -7.31
N ASP A 319 11.53 -0.30 -7.97
CA ASP A 319 11.35 -0.41 -9.42
C ASP A 319 10.71 0.85 -9.98
N ASN A 320 10.83 1.05 -11.28
CA ASN A 320 10.24 2.17 -11.99
C ASN A 320 9.65 1.69 -13.32
N ASP A 321 8.39 2.01 -13.55
CA ASP A 321 7.71 1.70 -14.80
C ASP A 321 8.12 2.72 -15.88
N ARG A 322 8.82 2.25 -16.91
CA ARG A 322 9.34 3.04 -18.02
C ARG A 322 8.45 3.00 -19.27
N SER A 323 7.30 2.35 -19.17
CA SER A 323 6.36 2.24 -20.29
C SER A 323 5.77 3.61 -20.65
N VAL A 324 5.24 3.72 -21.86
CA VAL A 324 4.55 4.94 -22.34
C VAL A 324 3.22 5.17 -21.65
N SER A 325 2.67 4.13 -21.01
CA SER A 325 1.46 4.19 -20.19
C SER A 325 1.72 3.42 -18.90
N PRO A 326 2.40 4.06 -17.91
CA PRO A 326 2.80 3.40 -16.70
C PRO A 326 1.61 2.89 -15.89
N ASP A 327 1.68 1.64 -15.46
CA ASP A 327 0.68 1.01 -14.61
C ASP A 327 1.35 -0.03 -13.71
N SER A 328 1.51 0.32 -12.44
CA SER A 328 2.25 -0.49 -11.46
C SER A 328 1.86 -0.15 -10.02
N GLY A 329 2.37 -0.89 -9.05
CA GLY A 329 2.51 -0.43 -7.67
C GLY A 329 1.51 -0.94 -6.65
N TYR A 330 0.56 -1.81 -7.00
CA TYR A 330 -0.12 -2.60 -5.98
C TYR A 330 0.74 -3.81 -5.70
N SER A 331 1.33 -3.82 -4.53
CA SER A 331 2.36 -4.76 -4.12
C SER A 331 1.98 -5.49 -2.83
N GLY A 332 2.67 -6.57 -2.58
CA GLY A 332 2.71 -7.27 -1.31
C GLY A 332 4.13 -7.70 -0.99
N TRP A 333 4.42 -8.01 0.27
CA TRP A 333 5.73 -8.44 0.66
C TRP A 333 5.72 -9.36 1.89
N VAL A 334 6.76 -10.15 2.02
CA VAL A 334 7.08 -10.95 3.21
C VAL A 334 8.55 -10.79 3.56
N GLN A 335 8.89 -10.97 4.84
CA GLN A 335 10.27 -11.05 5.27
C GLN A 335 10.71 -12.51 5.35
N LEU A 336 11.71 -12.86 4.55
CA LEU A 336 12.31 -14.20 4.50
C LEU A 336 13.15 -14.48 5.76
N ASP A 337 13.48 -15.76 6.02
CA ASP A 337 14.22 -16.19 7.21
C ASP A 337 15.61 -15.59 7.34
N ASP A 338 16.26 -15.23 6.22
CA ASP A 338 17.56 -14.55 6.22
C ASP A 338 17.46 -13.04 6.51
N GLY A 339 16.25 -12.51 6.64
CA GLY A 339 16.00 -11.09 6.91
C GLY A 339 15.71 -10.27 5.66
N ASP A 340 15.99 -10.78 4.46
CA ASP A 340 15.64 -10.13 3.20
C ASP A 340 14.13 -9.99 3.04
N LEU A 341 13.69 -8.99 2.28
CA LEU A 341 12.29 -8.88 1.87
C LEU A 341 12.10 -9.56 0.50
N TYR A 342 11.01 -10.28 0.36
CA TYR A 342 10.50 -10.68 -0.93
C TYR A 342 9.26 -9.86 -1.24
N VAL A 343 9.36 -9.00 -2.24
CA VAL A 343 8.28 -8.10 -2.65
C VAL A 343 7.73 -8.58 -3.98
N VAL A 344 6.42 -8.58 -4.16
CA VAL A 344 5.76 -8.78 -5.44
C VAL A 344 5.06 -7.50 -5.87
N ASN A 345 5.09 -7.21 -7.16
CA ASN A 345 4.46 -6.04 -7.75
C ASN A 345 3.99 -6.36 -9.16
N TYR A 346 2.93 -5.68 -9.61
CA TYR A 346 2.62 -5.67 -11.03
C TYR A 346 3.22 -4.42 -11.70
N VAL A 347 3.64 -4.55 -12.93
CA VAL A 347 4.29 -3.46 -13.68
C VAL A 347 4.16 -3.71 -15.19
N THR A 348 3.93 -2.67 -15.96
CA THR A 348 3.91 -2.74 -17.43
C THR A 348 5.33 -2.71 -17.97
N ASP A 349 6.10 -1.69 -17.65
CA ASP A 349 7.52 -1.47 -17.98
C ASP A 349 7.93 -1.90 -19.41
N ASP A 350 8.54 -3.10 -19.55
CA ASP A 350 9.10 -3.66 -20.78
C ASP A 350 8.20 -4.69 -21.47
N ALA A 351 6.96 -4.83 -21.03
CA ALA A 351 5.99 -5.77 -21.56
C ALA A 351 4.81 -5.05 -22.24
N PRO A 352 4.14 -5.69 -23.22
CA PRO A 352 2.94 -5.12 -23.85
C PRO A 352 1.73 -5.10 -22.91
N ARG A 353 1.77 -5.89 -21.83
CA ARG A 353 0.77 -5.96 -20.78
C ARG A 353 1.45 -5.97 -19.41
N ALA A 354 0.72 -5.56 -18.37
CA ALA A 354 1.22 -5.67 -17.02
C ALA A 354 1.51 -7.13 -16.65
N GLN A 355 2.60 -7.35 -15.96
CA GLN A 355 3.17 -8.62 -15.53
C GLN A 355 3.43 -8.59 -14.03
N ILE A 356 3.65 -9.74 -13.41
CA ILE A 356 4.01 -9.83 -11.99
C ILE A 356 5.51 -10.06 -11.86
N ARG A 357 6.17 -9.10 -11.20
CA ARG A 357 7.59 -9.19 -10.82
C ARG A 357 7.74 -9.45 -9.32
N GLY A 358 8.75 -10.23 -8.98
CA GLY A 358 9.26 -10.41 -7.64
C GLY A 358 10.60 -9.70 -7.48
N TYR A 359 10.85 -9.20 -6.29
CA TYR A 359 12.10 -8.53 -5.92
C TYR A 359 12.61 -9.14 -4.63
N LYS A 360 13.81 -9.69 -4.67
CA LYS A 360 14.55 -10.02 -3.46
C LYS A 360 15.36 -8.80 -3.06
N VAL A 361 15.00 -8.20 -1.92
CA VAL A 361 15.52 -6.92 -1.44
C VAL A 361 16.30 -7.19 -0.16
N GLY A 362 17.61 -7.09 -0.23
CA GLY A 362 18.49 -7.20 0.93
C GLY A 362 18.42 -5.97 1.81
N ARG A 363 18.83 -6.12 3.06
CA ARG A 363 18.84 -5.00 4.01
C ARG A 363 19.73 -3.85 3.50
N GLU A 364 20.80 -4.13 2.79
CA GLU A 364 21.70 -3.16 2.17
C GLU A 364 21.05 -2.32 1.06
N ASP A 365 19.95 -2.80 0.47
CA ASP A 365 19.25 -2.08 -0.59
C ASP A 365 18.42 -0.90 -0.06
N TRP A 366 18.11 -0.88 1.24
CA TRP A 366 17.29 0.16 1.87
C TRP A 366 17.89 0.74 3.16
N TYR A 367 18.99 0.16 3.64
CA TYR A 367 19.85 0.74 4.67
C TYR A 367 21.06 1.38 4.00
N LEU A 368 21.33 2.63 4.32
CA LEU A 368 22.50 3.35 3.80
C LEU A 368 23.82 2.80 4.33
N TYR A 369 23.79 1.95 5.38
CA TYR A 369 24.98 1.46 6.02
C TYR A 369 24.84 -0.01 6.41
N PRO A 370 25.92 -0.81 6.28
CA PRO A 370 25.94 -2.20 6.68
C PRO A 370 25.65 -2.35 8.19
N GLU A 371 24.96 -3.41 8.55
CA GLU A 371 24.74 -3.77 9.95
C GLU A 371 26.08 -3.90 10.69
N GLY A 372 26.24 -3.25 11.84
CA GLY A 372 27.45 -3.25 12.65
C GLY A 372 28.58 -2.33 12.20
N ALA A 373 28.43 -1.61 11.08
CA ALA A 373 29.43 -0.65 10.63
C ALA A 373 29.40 0.67 11.40
N ILE A 374 28.23 1.07 11.88
CA ILE A 374 28.02 2.23 12.74
C ILE A 374 26.86 1.90 13.69
N ASP A 375 26.99 2.29 14.95
CA ASP A 375 25.82 2.35 15.83
C ASP A 375 24.84 3.40 15.26
N TYR A 376 23.82 2.90 14.55
CA TYR A 376 22.81 3.71 13.88
C TYR A 376 21.82 4.37 14.82
N ASN A 377 21.93 4.15 16.11
CA ASN A 377 21.47 5.05 17.14
C ASN A 377 22.67 5.80 17.78
N PRO A 378 23.52 6.53 17.02
CA PRO A 378 24.19 7.57 17.71
C PRO A 378 23.06 8.35 18.36
N PRO A 379 23.18 8.75 19.64
CA PRO A 379 22.28 9.75 20.18
C PRO A 379 22.26 10.83 19.12
N PHE A 380 21.12 11.01 18.44
CA PHE A 380 20.97 12.00 17.36
C PHE A 380 21.50 13.29 17.97
N GLU A 381 22.74 13.64 17.65
CA GLU A 381 23.27 14.92 18.03
C GLU A 381 22.27 15.89 17.47
N PRO A 382 21.58 16.67 18.33
CA PRO A 382 20.51 17.50 17.88
C PRO A 382 20.98 18.25 16.65
N ALA A 383 20.12 18.33 15.64
CA ALA A 383 20.36 18.95 14.34
C ALA A 383 21.01 20.36 14.42
N GLY A 384 21.19 20.88 15.62
CA GLY A 384 21.93 22.08 15.93
C GLY A 384 23.23 22.21 15.17
N LYS A 385 24.07 21.19 15.18
CA LYS A 385 25.40 21.27 14.55
C LYS A 385 25.32 21.31 13.01
N TYR A 386 24.47 20.48 12.41
CA TYR A 386 24.23 20.51 10.97
C TYR A 386 23.31 21.66 10.55
N TYR A 387 22.38 22.05 11.41
CA TYR A 387 21.53 23.19 11.21
C TYR A 387 22.30 24.52 11.31
N GLU A 388 23.22 24.64 12.27
CA GLU A 388 24.10 25.80 12.40
C GLU A 388 25.06 25.88 11.22
N ALA A 389 25.68 24.76 10.81
CA ALA A 389 26.51 24.70 9.60
C ALA A 389 25.72 25.00 8.33
N GLY A 390 24.49 24.48 8.22
CA GLY A 390 23.57 24.78 7.11
C GLY A 390 23.14 26.26 7.10
N GLN A 391 22.89 26.84 8.26
CA GLN A 391 22.58 28.28 8.36
C GLN A 391 23.77 29.16 8.05
N GLU A 392 24.97 28.76 8.44
CA GLU A 392 26.18 29.47 8.11
C GLU A 392 26.43 29.44 6.61
N MET A 393 26.31 28.27 5.99
CA MET A 393 26.41 28.11 4.54
C MET A 393 25.33 28.91 3.77
N ALA A 394 24.10 28.94 4.29
CA ALA A 394 23.02 29.73 3.70
C ALA A 394 23.29 31.25 3.82
N ARG A 395 23.88 31.70 4.94
CA ARG A 395 24.31 33.10 5.10
C ARG A 395 25.45 33.45 4.16
N GLU A 396 26.42 32.57 3.98
CA GLU A 396 27.53 32.77 3.04
C GLU A 396 26.99 32.82 1.60
N GLN A 397 26.07 31.92 1.23
CA GLN A 397 25.41 31.95 -0.07
C GLN A 397 24.62 33.24 -0.28
N GLN A 398 23.86 33.68 0.71
CA GLN A 398 23.10 34.94 0.64
C GLN A 398 24.04 36.13 0.51
N ALA A 399 25.10 36.19 1.31
CA ALA A 399 26.11 37.25 1.21
C ALA A 399 26.79 37.27 -0.16
N TRP A 400 27.04 36.10 -0.74
CA TRP A 400 27.57 35.98 -2.11
C TRP A 400 26.57 36.50 -3.14
N VAL A 401 25.27 36.14 -2.99
CA VAL A 401 24.17 36.61 -3.88
C VAL A 401 24.07 38.14 -3.80
N ASP A 402 24.09 38.70 -2.59
CA ASP A 402 23.96 40.14 -2.36
C ASP A 402 25.16 40.94 -2.88
N ALA A 403 26.33 40.31 -2.91
CA ALA A 403 27.54 40.91 -3.47
C ALA A 403 27.59 40.93 -5.00
N GLN A 404 26.67 40.21 -5.68
CA GLN A 404 26.62 40.17 -7.13
C GLN A 404 25.87 41.38 -7.69
N ASP A 405 26.45 42.02 -8.70
CA ASP A 405 25.74 43.05 -9.49
C ASP A 405 24.86 42.38 -10.55
N TRP A 406 23.63 42.10 -10.16
CA TRP A 406 22.62 41.49 -11.03
C TRP A 406 22.13 42.38 -12.16
N SER A 407 22.39 43.70 -12.11
CA SER A 407 21.96 44.65 -13.14
C SER A 407 22.57 44.39 -14.52
N ARG A 408 23.68 43.66 -14.55
CA ARG A 408 24.42 43.32 -15.77
C ARG A 408 24.00 41.97 -16.39
N ARG A 409 23.13 41.20 -15.74
CA ARG A 409 22.79 39.81 -16.20
C ARG A 409 21.37 39.67 -16.75
N VAL A 410 20.53 40.66 -16.61
CA VAL A 410 19.20 40.66 -17.21
C VAL A 410 19.26 41.46 -18.50
N PRO A 411 19.13 40.85 -19.71
CA PRO A 411 18.91 41.62 -20.91
C PRO A 411 17.60 42.38 -20.75
N THR A 412 17.65 43.70 -20.72
CA THR A 412 16.45 44.51 -20.91
C THR A 412 15.91 44.19 -22.31
N GLN A 413 14.88 43.37 -22.38
CA GLN A 413 14.08 43.29 -23.59
C GLN A 413 13.46 44.67 -23.83
N LYS A 414 13.91 45.29 -24.93
CA LYS A 414 13.27 46.44 -25.53
C LYS A 414 12.05 46.00 -26.33
#